data_cf71dc68a0224ebc22d51caca1be8883
#
_entry.id   cf71dc68a0224ebc22d51caca1be8883
#
_cell.length_a   1.000
_cell.length_b   1.000
_cell.length_c   1.000
_cell.angle_alpha   90.00
_cell.angle_beta   90.00
_cell.angle_gamma   90.00
#
_symmetry.space_group_name_H-M   'P 1'
#
loop_
_entity.id
_entity.type
_entity.pdbx_description
1 polymer ?
#
loop_
_entity_poly.entity_id
_entity_poly.type
_entity_poly.pdbx_seq_one_letter_code
_entity_poly.pdbx_strand_id
1 'polypeptide(L)'
;MPAIRVSRATRALLLSVSLVLIWPAATAAARPAPNSMAVAGDSIARAFNTCWFPYIDCVANSWATGTSSTVNSHYRRILASNTAISGRNSNDAKSGVKMVDLPGQMTKISARNVQYVAADMGGNDICTSTTGAMTSVGSFSADLRTALSTITGNTNVQTVYLTSIPDAYQLWSIFQTNSSARSTWARFTVCQALLANPTSTAQVDVDRRQQVRAHNIELNRAIETVCAEFAAKCVFDGWAIFCTAFATSDITTRDYFHPSTAGQKKFADVSWRAGPFVATPTARLGPDCNPATND
;
A
#
# COMPACT_ATOMS: atom_id res chain seq x y z
N MET A 1 70.07 -3.61 55.49
CA MET A 1 69.39 -3.34 54.23
C MET A 1 68.38 -4.43 54.00
N PRO A 2 67.07 -4.21 54.08
CA PRO A 2 66.08 -5.25 53.89
C PRO A 2 65.65 -5.30 52.42
N ALA A 3 65.52 -6.54 51.90
CA ALA A 3 65.11 -6.85 50.52
C ALA A 3 63.60 -6.70 50.36
N ILE A 4 63.19 -5.99 49.32
CA ILE A 4 61.79 -5.80 48.92
C ILE A 4 61.34 -7.00 48.11
N ARG A 5 60.33 -7.73 48.62
CA ARG A 5 59.63 -8.79 47.85
C ARG A 5 58.55 -8.14 47.03
N VAL A 6 58.65 -8.29 45.68
CA VAL A 6 57.61 -7.93 44.73
C VAL A 6 56.64 -9.09 44.54
N SER A 7 55.41 -8.91 44.98
CA SER A 7 54.31 -9.85 44.77
C SER A 7 53.78 -9.74 43.33
N ARG A 8 53.80 -10.84 42.55
CA ARG A 8 53.14 -10.93 41.24
C ARG A 8 51.69 -11.30 41.45
N ALA A 9 50.80 -10.31 41.21
CA ALA A 9 49.36 -10.55 41.14
C ALA A 9 49.01 -11.09 39.74
N THR A 10 48.59 -12.34 39.68
CA THR A 10 48.06 -12.98 38.46
C THR A 10 46.63 -12.53 38.24
N ARG A 11 46.40 -11.68 37.23
CA ARG A 11 45.06 -11.32 36.81
C ARG A 11 44.48 -12.46 35.95
N ALA A 12 43.51 -13.17 36.47
CA ALA A 12 42.68 -14.12 35.70
C ALA A 12 41.70 -13.34 34.84
N LEU A 13 41.84 -13.43 33.51
CA LEU A 13 40.90 -12.86 32.52
C LEU A 13 39.74 -13.85 32.35
N LEU A 14 38.58 -13.54 32.91
CA LEU A 14 37.36 -14.31 32.69
C LEU A 14 36.78 -13.87 31.32
N LEU A 15 36.96 -14.71 30.29
CA LEU A 15 36.23 -14.58 29.02
C LEU A 15 34.78 -15.05 29.22
N SER A 16 33.85 -14.10 29.29
CA SER A 16 32.44 -14.41 29.22
C SER A 16 32.03 -14.63 27.74
N VAL A 17 31.81 -15.89 27.37
CA VAL A 17 31.23 -16.29 26.09
C VAL A 17 29.73 -16.04 26.17
N SER A 18 29.26 -14.93 25.59
CA SER A 18 27.82 -14.66 25.41
C SER A 18 27.28 -15.55 24.28
N LEU A 19 26.54 -16.59 24.64
CA LEU A 19 25.84 -17.45 23.70
C LEU A 19 24.65 -16.66 23.13
N VAL A 20 24.79 -16.13 21.90
CA VAL A 20 23.68 -15.51 21.17
C VAL A 20 22.79 -16.64 20.66
N LEU A 21 21.69 -16.90 21.36
CA LEU A 21 20.64 -17.79 20.90
C LEU A 21 19.96 -17.12 19.69
N ILE A 22 20.35 -17.54 18.47
CA ILE A 22 19.63 -17.18 17.24
C ILE A 22 18.35 -18.01 17.24
N TRP A 23 17.25 -17.39 17.65
CA TRP A 23 15.92 -17.97 17.48
C TRP A 23 15.58 -17.90 15.99
N PRO A 24 15.26 -19.04 15.34
CA PRO A 24 14.77 -18.96 13.96
C PRO A 24 13.48 -18.13 13.95
N ALA A 25 13.45 -17.07 13.14
CA ALA A 25 12.21 -16.34 12.92
C ALA A 25 11.17 -17.31 12.38
N ALA A 26 10.11 -17.55 13.15
CA ALA A 26 9.01 -18.37 12.71
C ALA A 26 8.42 -17.75 11.44
N THR A 27 8.53 -18.44 10.30
CA THR A 27 7.84 -18.05 9.09
C THR A 27 6.34 -18.12 9.36
N ALA A 28 5.65 -16.99 9.28
CA ALA A 28 4.20 -16.97 9.46
C ALA A 28 3.57 -17.88 8.39
N ALA A 29 2.81 -18.89 8.84
CA ALA A 29 2.10 -19.77 7.93
C ALA A 29 1.07 -18.96 7.11
N ALA A 30 0.88 -19.34 5.84
CA ALA A 30 -0.17 -18.73 5.00
C ALA A 30 -1.54 -18.85 5.69
N ARG A 31 -2.33 -17.78 5.67
CA ARG A 31 -3.70 -17.81 6.21
C ARG A 31 -4.59 -18.70 5.35
N PRO A 32 -5.62 -19.36 5.93
CA PRO A 32 -6.58 -20.14 5.16
C PRO A 32 -7.29 -19.28 4.09
N ALA A 33 -7.58 -19.87 2.96
CA ALA A 33 -8.33 -19.20 1.88
C ALA A 33 -9.76 -18.87 2.35
N PRO A 34 -10.20 -17.61 2.26
CA PRO A 34 -11.52 -17.18 2.76
C PRO A 34 -12.66 -17.61 1.81
N ASN A 35 -13.86 -17.74 2.37
CA ASN A 35 -15.08 -18.05 1.62
C ASN A 35 -15.82 -16.79 1.12
N SER A 36 -15.38 -15.60 1.50
CA SER A 36 -15.97 -14.32 1.07
C SER A 36 -14.97 -13.20 1.26
N MET A 37 -15.06 -12.19 0.42
CA MET A 37 -14.19 -11.02 0.51
C MET A 37 -14.90 -9.73 0.12
N ALA A 38 -14.32 -8.61 0.55
CA ALA A 38 -14.66 -7.28 0.09
C ALA A 38 -13.41 -6.43 -0.11
N VAL A 39 -13.53 -5.36 -0.89
CA VAL A 39 -12.50 -4.33 -0.99
C VAL A 39 -13.07 -2.97 -0.60
N ALA A 40 -12.34 -2.24 0.24
CA ALA A 40 -12.48 -0.82 0.49
C ALA A 40 -11.37 -0.07 -0.28
N GLY A 41 -11.53 1.23 -0.46
CA GLY A 41 -10.52 2.04 -1.11
C GLY A 41 -11.09 3.13 -1.99
N ASP A 42 -10.27 3.58 -2.91
CA ASP A 42 -10.60 4.66 -3.82
C ASP A 42 -10.74 4.20 -5.30
N SER A 43 -10.37 5.04 -6.23
CA SER A 43 -10.45 4.78 -7.67
C SER A 43 -9.54 3.65 -8.15
N ILE A 44 -8.45 3.34 -7.45
CA ILE A 44 -7.58 2.20 -7.77
C ILE A 44 -8.34 0.89 -7.50
N ALA A 45 -8.97 0.76 -6.33
CA ALA A 45 -9.80 -0.41 -6.00
C ALA A 45 -11.03 -0.54 -6.92
N ARG A 46 -11.53 0.58 -7.44
CA ARG A 46 -12.61 0.63 -8.44
C ARG A 46 -12.15 0.32 -9.86
N ALA A 47 -10.84 0.21 -10.10
CA ALA A 47 -10.24 0.08 -11.43
C ALA A 47 -10.75 1.15 -12.40
N PHE A 48 -10.80 2.41 -11.94
CA PHE A 48 -11.27 3.55 -12.71
C PHE A 48 -10.48 3.67 -14.03
N ASN A 49 -11.16 4.02 -15.11
CA ASN A 49 -10.59 4.17 -16.45
C ASN A 49 -10.07 2.89 -17.14
N THR A 50 -10.36 1.70 -16.63
CA THR A 50 -9.92 0.44 -17.29
C THR A 50 -10.98 -0.22 -18.19
N CYS A 51 -12.23 0.28 -18.20
CA CYS A 51 -13.28 -0.19 -19.09
C CYS A 51 -13.19 0.39 -20.51
N TRP A 52 -14.05 -0.09 -21.41
CA TRP A 52 -14.19 0.48 -22.76
C TRP A 52 -14.51 1.98 -22.75
N PHE A 53 -15.49 2.40 -21.94
CA PHE A 53 -15.82 3.82 -21.79
C PHE A 53 -14.81 4.51 -20.87
N PRO A 54 -14.38 5.75 -21.21
CA PRO A 54 -13.51 6.53 -20.34
C PRO A 54 -14.28 7.11 -19.14
N TYR A 55 -13.53 7.44 -18.08
CA TYR A 55 -13.98 8.16 -16.88
C TYR A 55 -15.09 7.44 -16.09
N ILE A 56 -15.09 6.12 -16.13
CA ILE A 56 -15.98 5.28 -15.31
C ILE A 56 -15.20 4.24 -14.50
N ASP A 57 -15.81 3.78 -13.42
CA ASP A 57 -15.34 2.64 -12.63
C ASP A 57 -15.52 1.32 -13.40
N CYS A 58 -14.57 0.41 -13.28
CA CYS A 58 -14.58 -0.88 -13.93
C CYS A 58 -14.27 -2.02 -12.96
N VAL A 59 -15.15 -2.25 -12.01
CA VAL A 59 -14.91 -3.18 -10.89
C VAL A 59 -14.55 -4.61 -11.32
N ALA A 60 -14.92 -5.01 -12.55
CA ALA A 60 -14.49 -6.30 -13.11
C ALA A 60 -12.96 -6.38 -13.24
N ASN A 61 -12.27 -5.26 -13.41
CA ASN A 61 -10.82 -5.15 -13.50
C ASN A 61 -10.14 -4.77 -12.17
N SER A 62 -10.88 -4.72 -11.04
CA SER A 62 -10.30 -4.43 -9.73
C SER A 62 -9.19 -5.44 -9.38
N TRP A 63 -8.06 -4.96 -8.89
CA TRP A 63 -6.94 -5.76 -8.43
C TRP A 63 -7.31 -6.75 -7.31
N ALA A 64 -8.28 -6.37 -6.46
CA ALA A 64 -8.69 -7.17 -5.31
C ALA A 64 -9.88 -8.08 -5.64
N THR A 65 -11.03 -7.51 -6.04
CA THR A 65 -12.31 -8.23 -6.17
C THR A 65 -12.74 -8.48 -7.62
N GLY A 66 -11.92 -8.07 -8.59
CA GLY A 66 -12.26 -8.17 -10.00
C GLY A 66 -12.43 -9.61 -10.52
N THR A 67 -13.31 -9.77 -11.52
CA THR A 67 -13.60 -11.04 -12.16
C THR A 67 -12.81 -11.25 -13.46
N SER A 68 -12.12 -10.24 -13.95
CA SER A 68 -11.32 -10.30 -15.18
C SER A 68 -10.17 -11.30 -15.07
N SER A 69 -10.10 -12.24 -16.03
CA SER A 69 -8.99 -13.18 -16.12
C SER A 69 -7.65 -12.50 -16.44
N THR A 70 -7.69 -11.38 -17.16
CA THR A 70 -6.49 -10.60 -17.51
C THR A 70 -5.83 -10.02 -16.27
N VAL A 71 -6.61 -9.50 -15.31
CA VAL A 71 -6.08 -8.92 -14.06
C VAL A 71 -5.64 -10.01 -13.09
N ASN A 72 -6.37 -11.12 -13.02
CA ASN A 72 -6.12 -12.21 -12.09
C ASN A 72 -6.04 -11.72 -10.64
N SER A 73 -7.11 -11.06 -10.19
CA SER A 73 -7.26 -10.42 -8.88
C SER A 73 -7.06 -11.38 -7.69
N HIS A 74 -7.02 -10.85 -6.47
CA HIS A 74 -7.05 -11.69 -5.25
C HIS A 74 -8.24 -12.63 -5.25
N TYR A 75 -9.45 -12.13 -5.60
CA TYR A 75 -10.64 -12.96 -5.73
C TYR A 75 -10.43 -14.16 -6.67
N ARG A 76 -9.87 -13.92 -7.87
CA ARG A 76 -9.66 -15.00 -8.84
C ARG A 76 -8.64 -16.03 -8.37
N ARG A 77 -7.58 -15.59 -7.69
CA ARG A 77 -6.56 -16.48 -7.12
C ARG A 77 -7.13 -17.33 -6.00
N ILE A 78 -7.96 -16.75 -5.13
CA ILE A 78 -8.66 -17.49 -4.08
C ILE A 78 -9.65 -18.46 -4.69
N LEU A 79 -10.47 -18.03 -5.68
CA LEU A 79 -11.44 -18.87 -6.37
C LEU A 79 -10.82 -20.11 -7.01
N ALA A 80 -9.57 -20.01 -7.50
CA ALA A 80 -8.86 -21.15 -8.09
C ALA A 80 -8.53 -22.26 -7.09
N SER A 81 -8.42 -21.93 -5.80
CA SER A 81 -8.12 -22.89 -4.72
C SER A 81 -9.30 -23.15 -3.77
N ASN A 82 -10.27 -22.23 -3.70
CA ASN A 82 -11.44 -22.31 -2.85
C ASN A 82 -12.70 -21.81 -3.56
N THR A 83 -13.47 -22.72 -4.13
CA THR A 83 -14.69 -22.39 -4.89
C THR A 83 -15.83 -21.85 -4.02
N ALA A 84 -15.78 -22.01 -2.68
CA ALA A 84 -16.80 -21.45 -1.77
C ALA A 84 -16.86 -19.92 -1.82
N ILE A 85 -15.80 -19.23 -2.31
CA ILE A 85 -15.81 -17.78 -2.50
C ILE A 85 -16.62 -17.32 -3.72
N SER A 86 -17.07 -18.24 -4.59
CA SER A 86 -17.73 -17.90 -5.86
C SER A 86 -18.90 -16.92 -5.66
N GLY A 87 -18.84 -15.76 -6.34
CA GLY A 87 -19.83 -14.70 -6.26
C GLY A 87 -19.84 -13.90 -4.96
N ARG A 88 -18.88 -14.12 -4.03
CA ARG A 88 -18.79 -13.45 -2.72
C ARG A 88 -17.62 -12.47 -2.66
N ASN A 89 -17.57 -11.52 -3.62
CA ASN A 89 -16.48 -10.59 -3.86
C ASN A 89 -16.98 -9.13 -4.00
N SER A 90 -17.47 -8.55 -2.92
CA SER A 90 -18.03 -7.18 -2.93
C SER A 90 -16.95 -6.13 -3.15
N ASN A 91 -17.29 -5.07 -3.90
CA ASN A 91 -16.47 -3.88 -4.03
C ASN A 91 -17.21 -2.67 -3.42
N ASP A 92 -16.79 -2.24 -2.23
CA ASP A 92 -17.38 -1.13 -1.48
C ASP A 92 -16.53 0.16 -1.55
N ALA A 93 -15.45 0.14 -2.35
CA ALA A 93 -14.63 1.30 -2.65
C ALA A 93 -15.43 2.39 -3.40
N LYS A 94 -14.92 3.62 -3.37
CA LYS A 94 -15.54 4.76 -4.07
C LYS A 94 -14.44 5.65 -4.65
N SER A 95 -14.55 5.98 -5.95
CA SER A 95 -13.59 6.87 -6.61
C SER A 95 -13.58 8.27 -6.00
N GLY A 96 -12.40 8.87 -5.86
CA GLY A 96 -12.21 10.24 -5.39
C GLY A 96 -12.23 10.43 -3.87
N VAL A 97 -12.45 9.39 -3.07
CA VAL A 97 -12.52 9.49 -1.60
C VAL A 97 -11.14 9.48 -0.95
N LYS A 98 -11.07 9.97 0.28
CA LYS A 98 -9.88 10.03 1.13
C LYS A 98 -10.00 9.10 2.33
N MET A 99 -8.97 9.02 3.16
CA MET A 99 -8.95 8.18 4.36
C MET A 99 -10.13 8.44 5.30
N VAL A 100 -10.63 9.67 5.38
CA VAL A 100 -11.80 10.04 6.20
C VAL A 100 -13.07 9.25 5.82
N ASP A 101 -13.17 8.75 4.58
CA ASP A 101 -14.32 7.97 4.11
C ASP A 101 -14.19 6.46 4.43
N LEU A 102 -13.00 5.99 4.78
CA LEU A 102 -12.73 4.57 5.02
C LEU A 102 -13.57 3.98 6.17
N PRO A 103 -13.77 4.67 7.32
CA PRO A 103 -14.65 4.15 8.38
C PRO A 103 -16.06 3.81 7.89
N GLY A 104 -16.64 4.67 7.04
CA GLY A 104 -17.96 4.44 6.44
C GLY A 104 -17.97 3.23 5.49
N GLN A 105 -16.91 3.01 4.72
CA GLN A 105 -16.78 1.82 3.88
C GLN A 105 -16.65 0.55 4.75
N MET A 106 -15.83 0.59 5.80
CA MET A 106 -15.63 -0.55 6.70
C MET A 106 -16.92 -0.91 7.47
N THR A 107 -17.75 0.08 7.80
CA THR A 107 -19.09 -0.17 8.37
C THR A 107 -19.98 -0.96 7.39
N LYS A 108 -20.01 -0.58 6.12
CA LYS A 108 -20.77 -1.31 5.08
C LYS A 108 -20.24 -2.72 4.88
N ILE A 109 -18.92 -2.89 4.84
CA ILE A 109 -18.28 -4.20 4.69
C ILE A 109 -18.55 -5.08 5.92
N SER A 110 -18.50 -4.52 7.12
CA SER A 110 -18.84 -5.24 8.36
C SER A 110 -20.24 -5.83 8.31
N ALA A 111 -21.22 -5.09 7.80
CA ALA A 111 -22.60 -5.57 7.63
C ALA A 111 -22.72 -6.73 6.62
N ARG A 112 -21.74 -6.94 5.73
CA ARG A 112 -21.73 -8.07 4.79
C ARG A 112 -21.20 -9.38 5.37
N ASN A 113 -20.61 -9.34 6.58
CA ASN A 113 -20.04 -10.50 7.26
C ASN A 113 -19.01 -11.28 6.40
N VAL A 114 -18.14 -10.59 5.68
CA VAL A 114 -17.08 -11.21 4.88
C VAL A 114 -15.92 -11.68 5.77
N GLN A 115 -15.12 -12.63 5.26
CA GLN A 115 -13.96 -13.17 5.98
C GLN A 115 -12.65 -12.42 5.67
N TYR A 116 -12.51 -11.91 4.45
CA TYR A 116 -11.33 -11.20 4.00
C TYR A 116 -11.71 -9.78 3.53
N VAL A 117 -10.98 -8.80 4.00
CA VAL A 117 -11.11 -7.40 3.56
C VAL A 117 -9.76 -6.92 3.04
N ALA A 118 -9.71 -6.49 1.79
CA ALA A 118 -8.58 -5.78 1.23
C ALA A 118 -8.86 -4.28 1.21
N ALA A 119 -7.85 -3.44 1.37
CA ALA A 119 -8.00 -2.00 1.20
C ALA A 119 -6.74 -1.37 0.62
N ASP A 120 -6.94 -0.41 -0.28
CA ASP A 120 -5.97 0.59 -0.71
C ASP A 120 -6.59 1.98 -0.56
N MET A 121 -5.92 2.88 0.14
CA MET A 121 -6.43 4.22 0.43
C MET A 121 -5.27 5.18 0.71
N GLY A 122 -5.41 6.42 0.26
CA GLY A 122 -4.48 7.48 0.57
C GLY A 122 -3.94 8.22 -0.67
N GLY A 123 -4.18 7.71 -1.87
CA GLY A 123 -3.82 8.40 -3.09
C GLY A 123 -4.39 9.81 -3.16
N ASN A 124 -5.66 9.99 -2.83
CA ASN A 124 -6.32 11.29 -2.81
C ASN A 124 -5.94 12.17 -1.60
N ASP A 125 -5.37 11.57 -0.55
CA ASP A 125 -4.88 12.30 0.63
C ASP A 125 -3.62 13.11 0.32
N ILE A 126 -2.79 12.62 -0.60
CA ILE A 126 -1.57 13.28 -1.10
C ILE A 126 -1.80 14.03 -2.41
N CYS A 127 -2.69 13.54 -3.28
CA CYS A 127 -2.99 14.14 -4.59
C CYS A 127 -4.04 15.24 -4.49
N THR A 128 -3.65 16.35 -3.94
CA THR A 128 -4.49 17.53 -3.69
C THR A 128 -4.14 18.70 -4.61
N SER A 129 -4.84 19.83 -4.47
CA SER A 129 -4.56 21.06 -5.23
C SER A 129 -3.25 21.74 -4.82
N THR A 130 -2.88 21.65 -3.54
CA THR A 130 -1.64 22.22 -2.98
C THR A 130 -1.07 21.29 -1.90
N THR A 131 0.22 21.41 -1.57
CA THR A 131 0.80 20.62 -0.48
C THR A 131 0.17 20.89 0.88
N GLY A 132 -0.32 22.12 1.12
CA GLY A 132 -1.03 22.46 2.35
C GLY A 132 -2.43 21.85 2.49
N ALA A 133 -3.00 21.31 1.40
CA ALA A 133 -4.31 20.63 1.39
C ALA A 133 -4.20 19.10 1.57
N MET A 134 -2.98 18.54 1.66
CA MET A 134 -2.78 17.12 1.96
C MET A 134 -3.33 16.79 3.35
N THR A 135 -3.90 15.60 3.50
CA THR A 135 -4.42 15.13 4.79
C THR A 135 -3.28 14.98 5.79
N SER A 136 -3.41 15.55 6.98
CA SER A 136 -2.36 15.42 8.00
C SER A 136 -2.18 13.96 8.43
N VAL A 137 -0.95 13.57 8.80
CA VAL A 137 -0.65 12.22 9.32
C VAL A 137 -1.51 11.88 10.53
N GLY A 138 -1.77 12.85 11.40
CA GLY A 138 -2.60 12.68 12.59
C GLY A 138 -4.06 12.33 12.25
N SER A 139 -4.70 13.11 11.36
CA SER A 139 -6.08 12.85 10.91
C SER A 139 -6.16 11.51 10.16
N PHE A 140 -5.22 11.27 9.23
CA PHE A 140 -5.15 10.01 8.48
C PHE A 140 -5.06 8.79 9.41
N SER A 141 -4.18 8.84 10.42
CA SER A 141 -4.01 7.75 11.39
C SER A 141 -5.27 7.53 12.26
N ALA A 142 -5.94 8.62 12.65
CA ALA A 142 -7.15 8.55 13.46
C ALA A 142 -8.32 7.89 12.69
N ASP A 143 -8.52 8.28 11.42
CA ASP A 143 -9.54 7.72 10.56
C ASP A 143 -9.25 6.23 10.25
N LEU A 144 -7.98 5.88 9.95
CA LEU A 144 -7.57 4.49 9.74
C LEU A 144 -7.80 3.64 10.99
N ARG A 145 -7.45 4.15 12.18
CA ARG A 145 -7.69 3.43 13.45
C ARG A 145 -9.18 3.19 13.69
N THR A 146 -10.02 4.19 13.41
CA THR A 146 -11.48 4.06 13.48
C THR A 146 -11.99 2.98 12.51
N ALA A 147 -11.50 3.00 11.27
CA ALA A 147 -11.86 2.02 10.25
C ALA A 147 -11.46 0.59 10.66
N LEU A 148 -10.22 0.40 11.14
CA LEU A 148 -9.73 -0.91 11.59
C LEU A 148 -10.45 -1.39 12.85
N SER A 149 -10.72 -0.52 13.82
CA SER A 149 -11.52 -0.87 15.01
C SER A 149 -12.90 -1.41 14.61
N THR A 150 -13.57 -0.73 13.69
CA THR A 150 -14.90 -1.14 13.19
C THR A 150 -14.86 -2.53 12.54
N ILE A 151 -13.92 -2.75 11.62
CA ILE A 151 -13.92 -3.98 10.82
C ILE A 151 -13.34 -5.17 11.59
N THR A 152 -12.33 -4.96 12.43
CA THR A 152 -11.74 -6.04 13.24
C THR A 152 -12.63 -6.46 14.42
N GLY A 153 -13.55 -5.60 14.86
CA GLY A 153 -14.60 -5.93 15.82
C GLY A 153 -15.59 -6.98 15.31
N ASN A 154 -15.75 -7.13 13.99
CA ASN A 154 -16.57 -8.19 13.42
C ASN A 154 -15.85 -9.56 13.52
N THR A 155 -16.49 -10.52 14.21
CA THR A 155 -15.91 -11.85 14.47
C THR A 155 -15.76 -12.71 13.21
N ASN A 156 -16.55 -12.47 12.16
CA ASN A 156 -16.42 -13.18 10.88
C ASN A 156 -15.19 -12.72 10.08
N VAL A 157 -14.73 -11.49 10.27
CA VAL A 157 -13.54 -10.99 9.62
C VAL A 157 -12.31 -11.65 10.20
N GLN A 158 -11.61 -12.43 9.38
CA GLN A 158 -10.41 -13.17 9.73
C GLN A 158 -9.14 -12.42 9.33
N THR A 159 -9.21 -11.66 8.24
CA THR A 159 -8.06 -10.95 7.69
C THR A 159 -8.47 -9.61 7.11
N VAL A 160 -7.76 -8.56 7.50
CA VAL A 160 -7.75 -7.24 6.85
C VAL A 160 -6.37 -7.05 6.25
N TYR A 161 -6.30 -6.80 4.95
CA TYR A 161 -5.05 -6.59 4.23
C TYR A 161 -4.99 -5.17 3.71
N LEU A 162 -3.97 -4.42 4.10
CA LEU A 162 -3.74 -3.05 3.68
C LEU A 162 -2.52 -3.00 2.77
N THR A 163 -2.67 -2.37 1.60
CA THR A 163 -1.54 -2.06 0.73
C THR A 163 -0.93 -0.72 1.11
N SER A 164 0.36 -0.56 0.82
CA SER A 164 0.97 0.77 0.79
C SER A 164 0.40 1.60 -0.37
N ILE A 165 0.37 2.93 -0.19
CA ILE A 165 0.07 3.90 -1.25
C ILE A 165 1.23 3.86 -2.25
N PRO A 166 1.00 3.71 -3.56
CA PRO A 166 2.07 3.78 -4.56
C PRO A 166 2.93 5.04 -4.41
N ASP A 167 4.21 4.98 -4.79
CA ASP A 167 5.03 6.19 -4.82
C ASP A 167 4.55 7.13 -5.93
N ALA A 168 3.78 8.15 -5.55
CA ALA A 168 3.22 9.12 -6.48
C ALA A 168 4.30 9.90 -7.24
N TYR A 169 5.50 10.08 -6.64
CA TYR A 169 6.63 10.76 -7.30
C TYR A 169 7.08 10.00 -8.55
N GLN A 170 6.98 8.66 -8.55
CA GLN A 170 7.28 7.85 -9.74
C GLN A 170 6.38 8.21 -10.91
N LEU A 171 5.07 8.46 -10.67
CA LEU A 171 4.14 8.86 -11.74
C LEU A 171 4.62 10.14 -12.43
N TRP A 172 5.04 11.17 -11.67
CA TRP A 172 5.65 12.36 -12.23
C TRP A 172 6.91 12.01 -13.03
N SER A 173 7.79 11.23 -12.44
CA SER A 173 9.10 10.85 -13.02
C SER A 173 8.96 10.24 -14.41
N ILE A 174 8.05 9.27 -14.60
CA ILE A 174 7.90 8.53 -15.87
C ILE A 174 7.15 9.33 -16.96
N PHE A 175 6.42 10.40 -16.59
CA PHE A 175 5.61 11.15 -17.55
C PHE A 175 5.95 12.64 -17.66
N GLN A 176 6.88 13.19 -16.88
CA GLN A 176 7.20 14.62 -16.86
C GLN A 176 7.56 15.20 -18.26
N THR A 177 8.14 14.39 -19.14
CA THR A 177 8.51 14.79 -20.50
C THR A 177 7.40 14.49 -21.54
N ASN A 178 6.36 13.73 -21.19
CA ASN A 178 5.27 13.38 -22.08
C ASN A 178 4.31 14.56 -22.25
N SER A 179 4.20 15.11 -23.46
CA SER A 179 3.37 16.30 -23.72
C SER A 179 1.88 16.06 -23.51
N SER A 180 1.36 14.87 -23.85
CA SER A 180 -0.04 14.52 -23.66
C SER A 180 -0.39 14.40 -22.18
N ALA A 181 0.49 13.79 -21.38
CA ALA A 181 0.32 13.69 -19.92
C ALA A 181 0.25 15.10 -19.30
N ARG A 182 1.23 15.95 -19.61
CA ARG A 182 1.26 17.33 -19.11
C ARG A 182 0.01 18.14 -19.46
N SER A 183 -0.45 18.03 -20.72
CA SER A 183 -1.67 18.71 -21.18
C SER A 183 -2.90 18.19 -20.43
N THR A 184 -2.99 16.88 -20.21
CA THR A 184 -4.08 16.24 -19.46
C THR A 184 -4.08 16.68 -18.00
N TRP A 185 -2.94 16.66 -17.33
CA TRP A 185 -2.79 17.08 -15.93
C TRP A 185 -3.16 18.55 -15.72
N ALA A 186 -2.74 19.42 -16.64
CA ALA A 186 -3.10 20.84 -16.60
C ALA A 186 -4.60 21.06 -16.84
N ARG A 187 -5.17 20.39 -17.86
CA ARG A 187 -6.59 20.57 -18.26
C ARG A 187 -7.55 20.11 -17.16
N PHE A 188 -7.25 19.00 -16.51
CA PHE A 188 -8.13 18.39 -15.49
C PHE A 188 -7.66 18.69 -14.06
N THR A 189 -6.66 19.53 -13.88
CA THR A 189 -6.07 19.88 -12.56
C THR A 189 -5.71 18.66 -11.72
N VAL A 190 -5.17 17.61 -12.39
CA VAL A 190 -4.83 16.33 -11.73
C VAL A 190 -3.69 16.55 -10.76
N CYS A 191 -3.89 16.19 -9.48
CA CYS A 191 -2.83 16.11 -8.46
C CYS A 191 -1.85 17.30 -8.49
N GLN A 192 -2.35 18.53 -8.46
CA GLN A 192 -1.52 19.75 -8.66
C GLN A 192 -0.44 19.93 -7.59
N ALA A 193 -0.65 19.42 -6.37
CA ALA A 193 0.39 19.35 -5.36
C ALA A 193 1.68 18.70 -5.88
N LEU A 194 1.56 17.68 -6.74
CA LEU A 194 2.69 16.98 -7.35
C LEU A 194 2.96 17.42 -8.79
N LEU A 195 1.90 17.50 -9.62
CA LEU A 195 2.00 17.52 -11.08
C LEU A 195 1.93 18.93 -11.70
N ALA A 196 1.77 19.99 -10.90
CA ALA A 196 1.93 21.35 -11.41
C ALA A 196 3.37 21.58 -11.91
N ASN A 197 3.51 22.35 -13.00
CA ASN A 197 4.81 22.69 -13.59
C ASN A 197 5.75 21.47 -13.74
N PRO A 198 5.33 20.38 -14.41
CA PRO A 198 5.99 19.09 -14.31
C PRO A 198 7.42 19.07 -14.87
N THR A 199 7.78 19.98 -15.79
CA THR A 199 9.13 20.12 -16.37
C THR A 199 9.99 21.18 -15.68
N SER A 200 9.44 21.90 -14.69
CA SER A 200 10.19 22.95 -13.99
C SER A 200 11.29 22.37 -13.12
N THR A 201 12.48 22.95 -13.24
CA THR A 201 13.67 22.69 -12.39
C THR A 201 13.88 23.78 -11.34
N ALA A 202 12.96 24.76 -11.26
CA ALA A 202 12.99 25.78 -10.23
C ALA A 202 12.89 25.12 -8.84
N GLN A 203 13.72 25.58 -7.90
CA GLN A 203 13.83 24.93 -6.58
C GLN A 203 12.46 24.78 -5.88
N VAL A 204 11.60 25.80 -5.96
CA VAL A 204 10.24 25.76 -5.38
C VAL A 204 9.41 24.59 -5.92
N ASP A 205 9.52 24.24 -7.20
CA ASP A 205 8.79 23.13 -7.79
C ASP A 205 9.44 21.77 -7.45
N VAL A 206 10.77 21.74 -7.35
CA VAL A 206 11.52 20.56 -6.88
C VAL A 206 11.14 20.26 -5.44
N ASP A 207 11.22 21.25 -4.54
CA ASP A 207 10.89 21.10 -3.12
C ASP A 207 9.43 20.66 -2.92
N ARG A 208 8.51 21.23 -3.68
CA ARG A 208 7.09 20.86 -3.65
C ARG A 208 6.90 19.37 -3.97
N ARG A 209 7.53 18.86 -5.02
CA ARG A 209 7.45 17.43 -5.38
C ARG A 209 8.08 16.53 -4.34
N GLN A 210 9.23 16.92 -3.78
CA GLN A 210 9.88 16.19 -2.69
C GLN A 210 9.02 16.19 -1.42
N GLN A 211 8.37 17.30 -1.11
CA GLN A 211 7.43 17.39 0.02
C GLN A 211 6.27 16.41 -0.13
N VAL A 212 5.68 16.28 -1.34
CA VAL A 212 4.62 15.29 -1.61
C VAL A 212 5.13 13.87 -1.40
N ARG A 213 6.34 13.55 -1.91
CA ARG A 213 6.93 12.22 -1.73
C ARG A 213 7.22 11.92 -0.25
N ALA A 214 7.80 12.86 0.47
CA ALA A 214 8.05 12.70 1.90
C ALA A 214 6.74 12.43 2.66
N HIS A 215 5.68 13.17 2.35
CA HIS A 215 4.38 12.97 2.96
C HIS A 215 3.73 11.63 2.58
N ASN A 216 3.89 11.16 1.34
CA ASN A 216 3.48 9.82 0.92
C ASN A 216 4.15 8.73 1.79
N ILE A 217 5.45 8.88 2.08
CA ILE A 217 6.19 7.98 2.97
C ILE A 217 5.62 8.04 4.40
N GLU A 218 5.32 9.24 4.92
CA GLU A 218 4.74 9.40 6.25
C GLU A 218 3.36 8.73 6.38
N LEU A 219 2.49 8.86 5.37
CA LEU A 219 1.19 8.18 5.37
C LEU A 219 1.34 6.66 5.30
N ASN A 220 2.30 6.13 4.54
CA ASN A 220 2.59 4.70 4.51
C ASN A 220 3.12 4.19 5.87
N ARG A 221 3.95 4.95 6.55
CA ARG A 221 4.36 4.65 7.93
C ARG A 221 3.17 4.64 8.89
N ALA A 222 2.22 5.55 8.71
CA ALA A 222 0.99 5.56 9.48
C ALA A 222 0.15 4.29 9.23
N ILE A 223 0.02 3.83 7.96
CA ILE A 223 -0.65 2.58 7.63
C ILE A 223 0.02 1.41 8.35
N GLU A 224 1.33 1.28 8.25
CA GLU A 224 2.11 0.23 8.90
C GLU A 224 1.92 0.23 10.42
N THR A 225 2.09 1.41 11.05
CA THR A 225 2.00 1.57 12.50
C THR A 225 0.60 1.24 13.02
N VAL A 226 -0.44 1.80 12.39
CA VAL A 226 -1.82 1.55 12.83
C VAL A 226 -2.23 0.11 12.55
N CYS A 227 -1.82 -0.49 11.43
CA CYS A 227 -2.09 -1.91 11.16
C CYS A 227 -1.47 -2.82 12.26
N ALA A 228 -0.28 -2.49 12.74
CA ALA A 228 0.38 -3.25 13.83
C ALA A 228 -0.41 -3.21 15.16
N GLU A 229 -1.18 -2.16 15.43
CA GLU A 229 -2.09 -2.12 16.59
C GLU A 229 -3.19 -3.20 16.51
N PHE A 230 -3.51 -3.68 15.32
CA PHE A 230 -4.53 -4.70 15.02
C PHE A 230 -3.93 -6.00 14.45
N ALA A 231 -2.68 -6.32 14.78
CA ALA A 231 -1.88 -7.40 14.17
C ALA A 231 -2.56 -8.79 14.19
N ALA A 232 -3.50 -9.04 15.10
CA ALA A 232 -4.26 -10.29 15.12
C ALA A 232 -5.04 -10.54 13.80
N LYS A 233 -5.52 -9.48 13.17
CA LYS A 233 -6.29 -9.54 11.91
C LYS A 233 -5.67 -8.72 10.78
N CYS A 234 -5.00 -7.60 11.07
CA CYS A 234 -4.42 -6.70 10.07
C CYS A 234 -3.07 -7.23 9.57
N VAL A 235 -2.88 -7.16 8.25
CA VAL A 235 -1.62 -7.44 7.55
C VAL A 235 -1.33 -6.28 6.62
N PHE A 236 -0.18 -5.67 6.75
CA PHE A 236 0.33 -4.65 5.84
C PHE A 236 1.23 -5.29 4.77
N ASP A 237 1.26 -4.75 3.56
CA ASP A 237 2.00 -5.29 2.42
C ASP A 237 3.53 -5.16 2.53
N GLY A 238 4.04 -4.59 3.61
CA GLY A 238 5.47 -4.41 3.82
C GLY A 238 6.13 -3.47 2.79
N TRP A 239 5.41 -2.46 2.32
CA TRP A 239 5.85 -1.46 1.34
C TRP A 239 5.92 -1.99 -0.10
N ALA A 240 5.39 -3.16 -0.39
CA ALA A 240 5.53 -3.80 -1.69
C ALA A 240 4.96 -2.97 -2.84
N ILE A 241 3.78 -2.36 -2.66
CA ILE A 241 3.17 -1.50 -3.69
C ILE A 241 3.92 -0.18 -3.82
N PHE A 242 4.33 0.45 -2.70
CA PHE A 242 5.13 1.69 -2.73
C PHE A 242 6.44 1.49 -3.51
N CYS A 243 7.10 0.35 -3.30
CA CYS A 243 8.40 0.03 -3.93
C CYS A 243 8.27 -0.55 -5.35
N THR A 244 7.05 -0.71 -5.86
CA THR A 244 6.86 -1.28 -7.20
C THR A 244 7.21 -0.27 -8.28
N ALA A 245 8.14 -0.62 -9.17
CA ALA A 245 8.42 0.15 -10.38
C ALA A 245 7.28 -0.03 -11.41
N PHE A 246 6.41 0.96 -11.53
CA PHE A 246 5.39 1.01 -12.56
C PHE A 246 5.97 1.57 -13.86
N ALA A 247 5.68 0.90 -14.98
CA ALA A 247 6.04 1.37 -16.30
C ALA A 247 4.93 2.29 -16.88
N THR A 248 5.24 3.03 -17.94
CA THR A 248 4.24 3.86 -18.64
C THR A 248 3.04 3.06 -19.14
N SER A 249 3.22 1.79 -19.52
CA SER A 249 2.14 0.88 -19.92
C SER A 249 1.21 0.47 -18.78
N ASP A 250 1.65 0.59 -17.53
CA ASP A 250 0.86 0.28 -16.35
C ASP A 250 -0.12 1.40 -15.99
N ILE A 251 0.01 2.58 -16.62
CA ILE A 251 -0.83 3.76 -16.41
C ILE A 251 -1.70 3.97 -17.63
N THR A 252 -2.98 4.29 -17.43
CA THR A 252 -3.89 4.56 -18.55
C THR A 252 -3.56 5.89 -19.23
N THR A 253 -3.59 5.93 -20.57
CA THR A 253 -3.39 7.17 -21.33
C THR A 253 -4.62 8.10 -21.33
N ARG A 254 -5.72 7.71 -20.68
CA ARG A 254 -6.94 8.53 -20.58
C ARG A 254 -6.77 9.73 -19.65
N ASP A 255 -6.02 9.53 -18.56
CA ASP A 255 -5.73 10.59 -17.59
C ASP A 255 -4.26 10.66 -17.18
N TYR A 256 -3.44 9.69 -17.59
CA TYR A 256 -2.02 9.56 -17.21
C TYR A 256 -1.84 9.61 -15.69
N PHE A 257 -2.78 9.00 -14.95
CA PHE A 257 -2.80 9.01 -13.51
C PHE A 257 -3.20 7.67 -12.91
N HIS A 258 -4.32 7.10 -13.34
CA HIS A 258 -4.81 5.82 -12.82
C HIS A 258 -4.11 4.62 -13.48
N PRO A 259 -4.02 3.48 -12.76
CA PRO A 259 -3.53 2.24 -13.36
C PRO A 259 -4.37 1.82 -14.59
N SER A 260 -3.69 1.37 -15.64
CA SER A 260 -4.31 0.65 -16.76
C SER A 260 -4.75 -0.76 -16.33
N THR A 261 -5.35 -1.54 -17.23
CA THR A 261 -5.61 -2.97 -16.95
C THR A 261 -4.31 -3.73 -16.64
N ALA A 262 -3.18 -3.37 -17.31
CA ALA A 262 -1.86 -3.92 -17.00
C ALA A 262 -1.39 -3.49 -15.60
N GLY A 263 -1.61 -2.22 -15.22
CA GLY A 263 -1.31 -1.71 -13.90
C GLY A 263 -2.15 -2.39 -12.81
N GLN A 264 -3.44 -2.62 -13.05
CA GLN A 264 -4.30 -3.38 -12.13
C GLN A 264 -3.79 -4.82 -11.95
N LYS A 265 -3.34 -5.47 -13.06
CA LYS A 265 -2.72 -6.78 -13.00
C LYS A 265 -1.43 -6.76 -12.17
N LYS A 266 -0.55 -5.78 -12.41
CA LYS A 266 0.71 -5.62 -11.66
C LYS A 266 0.42 -5.40 -10.18
N PHE A 267 -0.54 -4.53 -9.85
CA PHE A 267 -0.97 -4.29 -8.47
C PHE A 267 -1.47 -5.58 -7.81
N ALA A 268 -2.32 -6.36 -8.52
CA ALA A 268 -2.80 -7.65 -8.04
C ALA A 268 -1.65 -8.66 -7.83
N ASP A 269 -0.69 -8.73 -8.75
CA ASP A 269 0.45 -9.65 -8.67
C ASP A 269 1.38 -9.33 -7.49
N VAL A 270 1.70 -8.04 -7.30
CA VAL A 270 2.59 -7.58 -6.23
C VAL A 270 1.93 -7.73 -4.86
N SER A 271 0.71 -7.20 -4.71
CA SER A 271 -0.02 -7.27 -3.44
C SER A 271 -0.35 -8.72 -3.05
N TRP A 272 -0.59 -9.61 -4.01
CA TRP A 272 -0.77 -11.03 -3.72
C TRP A 272 0.50 -11.66 -3.13
N ARG A 273 1.67 -11.42 -3.78
CA ARG A 273 2.95 -11.96 -3.31
C ARG A 273 3.38 -11.43 -1.95
N ALA A 274 2.97 -10.21 -1.59
CA ALA A 274 3.20 -9.63 -0.28
C ALA A 274 2.07 -9.94 0.72
N GLY A 275 1.02 -10.64 0.26
CA GLY A 275 -0.22 -10.83 1.00
C GLY A 275 -0.25 -12.05 1.92
N PRO A 276 -1.34 -12.20 2.69
CA PRO A 276 -1.44 -13.18 3.77
C PRO A 276 -1.69 -14.62 3.30
N PHE A 277 -1.93 -14.86 2.02
CA PHE A 277 -2.33 -16.18 1.49
C PHE A 277 -1.18 -16.93 0.78
N VAL A 278 0.04 -16.41 0.83
CA VAL A 278 1.23 -17.08 0.32
C VAL A 278 2.08 -17.62 1.45
N ALA A 279 2.67 -18.79 1.25
CA ALA A 279 3.49 -19.44 2.29
C ALA A 279 4.78 -18.66 2.60
N THR A 280 5.33 -17.96 1.60
CA THR A 280 6.52 -17.14 1.73
C THR A 280 6.23 -15.77 1.13
N PRO A 281 5.65 -14.83 1.90
CA PRO A 281 5.42 -13.48 1.42
C PRO A 281 6.72 -12.77 1.02
N THR A 282 6.62 -11.85 0.07
CA THR A 282 7.73 -10.94 -0.25
C THR A 282 8.23 -10.28 1.05
N ALA A 283 9.54 -10.25 1.25
CA ALA A 283 10.13 -9.62 2.43
C ALA A 283 9.71 -8.13 2.49
N ARG A 284 9.60 -7.62 3.72
CA ARG A 284 9.35 -6.20 3.95
C ARG A 284 10.48 -5.38 3.35
N LEU A 285 10.16 -4.40 2.49
CA LEU A 285 11.12 -3.56 1.78
C LEU A 285 11.45 -2.27 2.57
N GLY A 286 10.44 -1.61 3.13
CA GLY A 286 10.59 -0.34 3.84
C GLY A 286 10.56 0.88 2.91
N PRO A 287 10.68 2.09 3.49
CA PRO A 287 10.50 3.36 2.75
C PRO A 287 11.73 3.77 1.92
N ASP A 288 12.85 3.07 2.05
CA ASP A 288 14.13 3.49 1.46
C ASP A 288 14.27 3.09 -0.02
N CYS A 289 13.34 2.29 -0.54
CA CYS A 289 13.28 1.99 -1.95
C CYS A 289 12.93 3.24 -2.78
N ASN A 290 13.50 3.33 -3.96
CA ASN A 290 13.22 4.43 -4.89
C ASN A 290 12.77 3.89 -6.26
N PRO A 291 11.47 3.58 -6.43
CA PRO A 291 10.96 3.03 -7.69
C PRO A 291 11.09 4.00 -8.86
N ALA A 292 11.26 5.30 -8.60
CA ALA A 292 11.43 6.31 -9.65
C ALA A 292 12.80 6.25 -10.35
N THR A 293 13.81 5.68 -9.69
CA THR A 293 15.18 5.56 -10.26
C THR A 293 15.55 4.12 -10.62
N ASN A 294 14.72 3.14 -10.26
CA ASN A 294 15.03 1.70 -10.37
C ASN A 294 16.31 1.27 -9.62
N ASP A 295 16.71 2.04 -8.58
CA ASP A 295 17.84 1.72 -7.70
C ASP A 295 17.37 0.94 -6.44
#